data_a43f3ca7bfd59be428f5e796c73fa807
#
_entry.id   a43f3ca7bfd59be428f5e796c73fa807
#
_cell.length_a   1.000
_cell.length_b   1.000
_cell.length_c   1.000
_cell.angle_alpha   90.00
_cell.angle_beta   90.00
_cell.angle_gamma   90.00
#
_symmetry.space_group_name_H-M   'P 1'
#
loop_
_entity.id
_entity.type
_entity.pdbx_description
1 polymer ?
#
loop_
_entity_poly.entity_id
_entity_poly.type
_entity_poly.pdbx_seq_one_letter_code
_entity_poly.pdbx_strand_id
1 'polypeptide(L)'
;MENKLKNFTSSSASILTLGLGWFPKSPGGLERYIYELTHKLAANHDRIELCGVGLPETELNSLIKLTNLASPDSAIWQRLWSIRTNFQKTRTSKPDAINLHFALYSFPILDILPKGVPVTFNFHGPWAFESKQEVVNKNLSLLIKHWLIEQNTYNRCDRFIVLSKAFGKILHDKYQVPWSKINVIPGGVDINWFQPNLSPQEACAKLGWPINRRIIFTSRRLVHRTGVDKLLQALAIIKPRIPDVWLAIAGRGHIQAALQQQATELGLDDNVKFLGFLPDEQLPIAYQAAELTIMPSQSFEGFGLVIVESLACGTPVLCTPVGGMPEILSEFSPDLITTSTDASDIAEKLEQALLGNIPIPSRSDCRQYATTHYDWNQIAQQVRNVLLA
;
A
#
# COMPACT_ATOMS: atom_id res chain seq x y z
N MET A 1 14.80 -15.58 36.96
CA MET A 1 15.44 -14.47 36.21
C MET A 1 14.32 -13.57 35.71
N GLU A 2 14.00 -12.55 36.49
CA GLU A 2 12.92 -11.62 36.22
C GLU A 2 13.34 -10.67 35.09
N ASN A 3 12.59 -10.73 33.98
CA ASN A 3 12.75 -9.81 32.86
C ASN A 3 12.23 -8.42 33.29
N LYS A 4 13.16 -7.50 33.53
CA LYS A 4 12.87 -6.08 33.70
C LYS A 4 12.28 -5.52 32.39
N LEU A 5 10.97 -5.57 32.25
CA LEU A 5 10.24 -4.68 31.34
C LEU A 5 10.47 -3.26 31.84
N LYS A 6 11.42 -2.55 31.24
CA LYS A 6 11.55 -1.11 31.41
C LYS A 6 10.27 -0.48 30.83
N ASN A 7 9.41 0.01 31.73
CA ASN A 7 8.37 0.96 31.38
C ASN A 7 9.07 2.22 30.82
N PHE A 8 9.20 2.31 29.51
CA PHE A 8 9.47 3.56 28.84
C PHE A 8 8.20 4.39 28.91
N THR A 9 8.13 5.30 29.88
CA THR A 9 7.27 6.47 29.77
C THR A 9 7.77 7.24 28.55
N SER A 10 7.11 7.04 27.40
CA SER A 10 7.53 7.66 26.16
C SER A 10 7.24 9.16 26.26
N SER A 11 8.28 9.96 26.41
CA SER A 11 8.17 11.39 26.22
C SER A 11 7.64 11.68 24.81
N SER A 12 6.69 12.62 24.71
CA SER A 12 6.20 13.12 23.43
C SER A 12 7.35 13.56 22.55
N ALA A 13 7.45 13.02 21.34
CA ALA A 13 8.46 13.38 20.35
C ALA A 13 7.89 14.32 19.29
N SER A 14 8.76 15.12 18.66
CA SER A 14 8.44 15.97 17.53
C SER A 14 8.99 15.34 16.25
N ILE A 15 8.13 14.93 15.33
CA ILE A 15 8.50 14.21 14.11
C ILE A 15 8.14 15.08 12.89
N LEU A 16 9.15 15.37 12.07
CA LEU A 16 8.95 16.02 10.77
C LEU A 16 8.79 14.95 9.70
N THR A 17 7.63 14.89 9.08
CA THR A 17 7.33 13.94 8.01
C THR A 17 7.23 14.63 6.66
N LEU A 18 7.87 14.09 5.62
CA LEU A 18 7.67 14.48 4.23
C LEU A 18 6.92 13.38 3.48
N GLY A 19 5.70 13.71 3.06
CA GLY A 19 4.82 12.81 2.31
C GLY A 19 4.52 13.30 0.90
N LEU A 20 3.51 12.69 0.29
CA LEU A 20 2.89 13.14 -0.95
C LEU A 20 1.63 13.96 -0.64
N GLY A 21 0.47 13.50 -1.15
CA GLY A 21 -0.83 14.07 -0.87
C GLY A 21 -1.41 13.64 0.49
N TRP A 22 -2.64 14.04 0.74
CA TRP A 22 -3.39 13.68 1.94
C TRP A 22 -4.57 12.78 1.61
N PHE A 23 -4.64 11.62 2.24
CA PHE A 23 -5.80 10.74 2.17
C PHE A 23 -6.97 11.34 2.98
N PRO A 24 -8.24 11.22 2.56
CA PRO A 24 -8.73 10.56 1.34
C PRO A 24 -8.77 11.46 0.08
N LYS A 25 -8.36 12.73 0.17
CA LYS A 25 -8.38 13.67 -0.97
C LYS A 25 -7.52 13.18 -2.13
N SER A 26 -6.38 12.55 -1.83
CA SER A 26 -5.51 11.87 -2.78
C SER A 26 -5.53 10.37 -2.46
N PRO A 27 -6.40 9.57 -3.13
CA PRO A 27 -6.50 8.14 -2.83
C PRO A 27 -5.31 7.38 -3.40
N GLY A 28 -4.66 6.59 -2.54
CA GLY A 28 -3.51 5.74 -2.90
C GLY A 28 -2.99 4.98 -1.68
N GLY A 29 -2.30 3.87 -1.90
CA GLY A 29 -1.75 3.06 -0.80
C GLY A 29 -0.69 3.80 0.02
N LEU A 30 0.14 4.62 -0.65
CA LEU A 30 1.17 5.42 0.02
C LEU A 30 0.55 6.55 0.85
N GLU A 31 -0.43 7.27 0.31
CA GLU A 31 -1.13 8.34 1.00
C GLU A 31 -1.91 7.80 2.20
N ARG A 32 -2.55 6.63 2.05
CA ARG A 32 -3.22 5.94 3.17
C ARG A 32 -2.21 5.54 4.25
N TYR A 33 -1.08 4.95 3.87
CA TYR A 33 -0.03 4.58 4.83
C TYR A 33 0.46 5.80 5.63
N ILE A 34 0.75 6.92 4.98
CA ILE A 34 1.20 8.15 5.64
C ILE A 34 0.12 8.71 6.57
N TYR A 35 -1.13 8.72 6.10
CA TYR A 35 -2.29 9.17 6.86
C TYR A 35 -2.47 8.37 8.15
N GLU A 36 -2.53 7.06 8.04
CA GLU A 36 -2.71 6.16 9.20
C GLU A 36 -1.54 6.27 10.19
N LEU A 37 -0.31 6.20 9.68
CA LEU A 37 0.88 6.35 10.52
C LEU A 37 0.88 7.69 11.27
N THR A 38 0.55 8.80 10.59
CA THR A 38 0.49 10.14 11.19
C THR A 38 -0.51 10.19 12.34
N HIS A 39 -1.72 9.63 12.14
CA HIS A 39 -2.75 9.60 13.19
C HIS A 39 -2.37 8.70 14.36
N LYS A 40 -1.78 7.55 14.10
CA LYS A 40 -1.35 6.61 15.16
C LYS A 40 -0.17 7.16 15.98
N LEU A 41 0.79 7.84 15.35
CA LEU A 41 1.85 8.52 16.09
C LEU A 41 1.31 9.66 16.94
N ALA A 42 0.36 10.46 16.42
CA ALA A 42 -0.29 11.51 17.20
C ALA A 42 -1.15 10.96 18.35
N ALA A 43 -1.82 9.83 18.16
CA ALA A 43 -2.53 9.12 19.22
C ALA A 43 -1.59 8.65 20.37
N ASN A 44 -0.32 8.43 20.06
CA ASN A 44 0.74 8.17 21.04
C ASN A 44 1.37 9.45 21.63
N HIS A 45 0.68 10.60 21.49
CA HIS A 45 1.09 11.91 21.97
C HIS A 45 2.32 12.52 21.28
N ASP A 46 2.77 11.99 20.14
CA ASP A 46 3.82 12.63 19.35
C ASP A 46 3.26 13.82 18.55
N ARG A 47 4.08 14.85 18.38
CA ARG A 47 3.76 16.01 17.54
C ARG A 47 4.28 15.80 16.14
N ILE A 48 3.39 15.78 15.16
CA ILE A 48 3.72 15.49 13.78
C ILE A 48 3.55 16.75 12.93
N GLU A 49 4.62 17.20 12.30
CA GLU A 49 4.54 18.16 11.20
C GLU A 49 4.66 17.39 9.89
N LEU A 50 3.53 17.25 9.17
CA LEU A 50 3.50 16.62 7.85
C LEU A 50 3.59 17.69 6.77
N CYS A 51 4.69 17.67 6.03
CA CYS A 51 4.92 18.48 4.85
C CYS A 51 4.66 17.67 3.58
N GLY A 52 3.96 18.23 2.60
CA GLY A 52 3.64 17.53 1.35
C GLY A 52 3.11 18.43 0.26
N VAL A 53 2.58 17.84 -0.80
CA VAL A 53 2.06 18.53 -1.99
C VAL A 53 0.55 18.36 -2.06
N GLY A 54 -0.20 19.45 -2.18
CA GLY A 54 -1.67 19.42 -2.22
C GLY A 54 -2.32 19.05 -0.89
N LEU A 55 -1.63 19.27 0.22
CA LEU A 55 -2.20 19.08 1.55
C LEU A 55 -3.29 20.14 1.83
N PRO A 56 -4.32 19.82 2.64
CA PRO A 56 -5.25 20.83 3.12
C PRO A 56 -4.54 21.82 4.04
N GLU A 57 -4.91 23.08 3.96
CA GLU A 57 -4.40 24.14 4.85
C GLU A 57 -5.20 24.17 6.15
N THR A 58 -5.13 23.12 6.94
CA THR A 58 -5.85 23.01 8.21
C THR A 58 -4.98 22.31 9.25
N GLU A 59 -5.01 22.82 10.47
CA GLU A 59 -4.57 22.04 11.63
C GLU A 59 -5.68 21.02 11.95
N LEU A 60 -5.38 19.74 11.86
CA LEU A 60 -6.35 18.69 12.17
C LEU A 60 -6.61 18.59 13.68
N ASN A 61 -5.56 18.82 14.47
CA ASN A 61 -5.60 18.92 15.93
C ASN A 61 -4.28 19.53 16.44
N SER A 62 -4.15 19.71 17.75
CA SER A 62 -2.94 20.28 18.39
C SER A 62 -1.66 19.44 18.21
N LEU A 63 -1.75 18.21 17.74
CA LEU A 63 -0.63 17.27 17.56
C LEU A 63 -0.26 17.06 16.09
N ILE A 64 -1.17 17.34 15.13
CA ILE A 64 -0.94 17.14 13.70
C ILE A 64 -1.03 18.49 12.98
N LYS A 65 0.11 18.98 12.51
CA LYS A 65 0.20 20.15 11.66
C LYS A 65 0.47 19.73 10.22
N LEU A 66 -0.39 20.16 9.30
CA LEU A 66 -0.21 19.96 7.87
C LEU A 66 0.39 21.21 7.22
N THR A 67 1.45 21.03 6.44
CA THR A 67 2.14 22.11 5.75
C THR A 67 2.17 21.83 4.26
N ASN A 68 1.38 22.58 3.48
CA ASN A 68 1.38 22.47 2.03
C ASN A 68 2.60 23.16 1.43
N LEU A 69 3.45 22.40 0.73
CA LEU A 69 4.68 22.93 0.15
C LEU A 69 4.53 23.35 -1.32
N ALA A 70 3.55 22.79 -2.04
CA ALA A 70 3.31 23.11 -3.45
C ALA A 70 1.94 22.67 -3.93
N SER A 71 1.47 23.22 -5.06
CA SER A 71 0.29 22.77 -5.76
C SER A 71 0.58 21.49 -6.57
N PRO A 72 -0.30 20.47 -6.54
CA PRO A 72 -0.17 19.28 -7.37
C PRO A 72 -0.31 19.57 -8.87
N ASP A 73 -0.98 20.67 -9.25
CA ASP A 73 -1.23 21.06 -10.63
C ASP A 73 -0.07 21.85 -11.27
N SER A 74 0.92 22.26 -10.47
CA SER A 74 2.08 22.99 -10.98
C SER A 74 3.02 22.08 -11.77
N ALA A 75 3.75 22.67 -12.73
CA ALA A 75 4.81 21.95 -13.46
C ALA A 75 5.86 21.42 -12.49
N ILE A 76 6.47 20.27 -12.79
CA ILE A 76 7.37 19.56 -11.87
C ILE A 76 8.52 20.43 -11.35
N TRP A 77 9.15 21.22 -12.21
CA TRP A 77 10.26 22.11 -11.81
C TRP A 77 9.80 23.26 -10.88
N GLN A 78 8.61 23.83 -11.13
CA GLN A 78 7.99 24.82 -10.25
C GLN A 78 7.65 24.21 -8.88
N ARG A 79 7.12 23.01 -8.90
CA ARG A 79 6.78 22.24 -7.69
C ARG A 79 8.02 22.00 -6.82
N LEU A 80 9.12 21.53 -7.40
CA LEU A 80 10.36 21.28 -6.67
C LEU A 80 10.97 22.57 -6.10
N TRP A 81 10.91 23.67 -6.87
CA TRP A 81 11.34 24.99 -6.39
C TRP A 81 10.44 25.49 -5.23
N SER A 82 9.12 25.36 -5.36
CA SER A 82 8.17 25.74 -4.30
C SER A 82 8.36 24.90 -3.04
N ILE A 83 8.59 23.59 -3.17
CA ILE A 83 8.92 22.73 -2.04
C ILE A 83 10.11 23.30 -1.26
N ARG A 84 11.21 23.60 -1.95
CA ARG A 84 12.42 24.14 -1.30
C ARG A 84 12.15 25.48 -0.61
N THR A 85 11.56 26.44 -1.31
CA THR A 85 11.34 27.78 -0.80
C THR A 85 10.34 27.82 0.36
N ASN A 86 9.25 27.04 0.27
CA ASN A 86 8.25 26.99 1.32
C ASN A 86 8.75 26.20 2.53
N PHE A 87 9.48 25.11 2.32
CA PHE A 87 10.11 24.39 3.43
C PHE A 87 11.07 25.26 4.24
N GLN A 88 11.84 26.16 3.60
CA GLN A 88 12.71 27.10 4.31
C GLN A 88 11.95 28.10 5.19
N LYS A 89 10.75 28.52 4.73
CA LYS A 89 9.94 29.54 5.44
C LYS A 89 9.18 28.99 6.65
N THR A 90 8.79 27.72 6.60
CA THR A 90 7.84 27.15 7.57
C THR A 90 8.49 26.61 8.84
N ARG A 91 9.82 26.53 8.91
CA ARG A 91 10.50 25.86 10.01
C ARG A 91 10.85 26.78 11.15
N THR A 92 10.30 26.48 12.33
CA THR A 92 10.52 27.24 13.57
C THR A 92 11.25 26.45 14.66
N SER A 93 11.21 25.10 14.63
CA SER A 93 11.81 24.26 15.66
C SER A 93 12.57 23.08 15.07
N LYS A 94 13.56 22.55 15.83
CA LYS A 94 14.30 21.34 15.49
C LYS A 94 13.47 20.13 15.91
N PRO A 95 13.12 19.18 14.99
CA PRO A 95 12.43 17.95 15.35
C PRO A 95 13.38 16.94 16.00
N ASP A 96 12.83 15.94 16.67
CA ASP A 96 13.57 14.81 17.23
C ASP A 96 13.92 13.77 16.17
N ALA A 97 13.08 13.64 15.13
CA ALA A 97 13.30 12.74 13.98
C ALA A 97 12.74 13.32 12.68
N ILE A 98 13.32 12.89 11.55
CA ILE A 98 12.85 13.21 10.20
C ILE A 98 12.44 11.91 9.52
N ASN A 99 11.23 11.90 8.96
CA ASN A 99 10.61 10.76 8.29
C ASN A 99 10.29 11.11 6.84
N LEU A 100 10.97 10.48 5.88
CA LEU A 100 10.84 10.75 4.45
C LEU A 100 10.11 9.58 3.77
N HIS A 101 9.17 9.88 2.86
CA HIS A 101 8.38 8.87 2.17
C HIS A 101 8.51 8.88 0.65
N PHE A 102 8.99 9.97 0.06
CA PHE A 102 9.10 10.07 -1.40
C PHE A 102 10.35 10.84 -1.83
N ALA A 103 11.25 10.17 -2.55
CA ALA A 103 12.56 10.70 -2.90
C ALA A 103 12.49 11.99 -3.72
N LEU A 104 11.57 12.08 -4.71
CA LEU A 104 11.45 13.26 -5.57
C LEU A 104 11.15 14.54 -4.79
N TYR A 105 10.30 14.48 -3.77
CA TYR A 105 9.93 15.66 -2.98
C TYR A 105 10.90 15.90 -1.82
N SER A 106 11.63 14.90 -1.40
CA SER A 106 12.70 15.02 -0.41
C SER A 106 13.97 15.62 -1.01
N PHE A 107 14.29 15.31 -2.27
CA PHE A 107 15.53 15.71 -2.94
C PHE A 107 15.82 17.23 -2.86
N PRO A 108 14.88 18.16 -3.14
CA PRO A 108 15.18 19.60 -3.17
C PRO A 108 15.50 20.20 -1.81
N ILE A 109 15.33 19.49 -0.71
CA ILE A 109 15.52 19.99 0.65
C ILE A 109 16.61 19.28 1.43
N LEU A 110 17.31 18.29 0.86
CA LEU A 110 18.27 17.43 1.58
C LEU A 110 19.40 18.23 2.24
N ASP A 111 19.86 19.28 1.61
CA ASP A 111 20.94 20.14 2.10
C ASP A 111 20.50 21.16 3.18
N ILE A 112 19.20 21.38 3.29
CA ILE A 112 18.58 22.29 4.27
C ILE A 112 17.83 21.54 5.39
N LEU A 113 17.89 20.22 5.42
CA LEU A 113 17.39 19.44 6.55
C LEU A 113 18.17 19.77 7.83
N PRO A 114 17.53 19.72 9.02
CA PRO A 114 18.20 19.98 10.30
C PRO A 114 19.41 19.08 10.50
N LYS A 115 20.54 19.68 10.83
CA LYS A 115 21.75 18.92 11.16
C LYS A 115 21.62 18.23 12.52
N GLY A 116 22.15 16.99 12.62
CA GLY A 116 22.17 16.22 13.86
C GLY A 116 20.77 15.79 14.31
N VAL A 117 19.85 15.55 13.36
CA VAL A 117 18.57 14.87 13.54
C VAL A 117 18.59 13.60 12.69
N PRO A 118 18.22 12.43 13.24
CA PRO A 118 18.19 11.20 12.48
C PRO A 118 17.17 11.28 11.32
N VAL A 119 17.59 10.81 10.14
CA VAL A 119 16.77 10.81 8.93
C VAL A 119 16.44 9.36 8.58
N THR A 120 15.16 9.02 8.65
CA THR A 120 14.65 7.71 8.23
C THR A 120 13.87 7.85 6.92
N PHE A 121 14.10 6.94 5.99
CA PHE A 121 13.35 6.86 4.73
C PHE A 121 12.45 5.64 4.72
N ASN A 122 11.14 5.82 4.52
CA ASN A 122 10.20 4.74 4.25
C ASN A 122 10.23 4.43 2.75
N PHE A 123 10.81 3.31 2.39
CA PHE A 123 10.95 2.88 1.01
C PHE A 123 9.70 2.11 0.56
N HIS A 124 8.83 2.79 -0.18
CA HIS A 124 7.58 2.22 -0.69
C HIS A 124 7.70 1.59 -2.08
N GLY A 125 8.84 1.74 -2.73
CA GLY A 125 9.12 1.15 -4.03
C GLY A 125 10.22 1.88 -4.80
N PRO A 126 10.82 1.22 -5.79
CA PRO A 126 11.82 1.80 -6.66
C PRO A 126 11.15 2.67 -7.73
N TRP A 127 10.79 3.91 -7.40
CA TRP A 127 10.04 4.83 -8.28
C TRP A 127 10.62 4.97 -9.69
N ALA A 128 11.94 4.99 -9.81
CA ALA A 128 12.61 5.05 -11.12
C ALA A 128 12.29 3.81 -11.97
N PHE A 129 12.34 2.61 -11.38
CA PHE A 129 12.09 1.35 -12.09
C PHE A 129 10.60 1.11 -12.35
N GLU A 130 9.72 1.45 -11.41
CA GLU A 130 8.26 1.38 -11.61
C GLU A 130 7.81 2.28 -12.76
N SER A 131 8.32 3.52 -12.82
CA SER A 131 7.97 4.46 -13.89
C SER A 131 8.49 4.06 -15.27
N LYS A 132 9.53 3.20 -15.34
CA LYS A 132 10.01 2.64 -16.62
C LYS A 132 9.02 1.63 -17.22
N GLN A 133 8.33 0.86 -16.39
CA GLN A 133 7.34 -0.11 -16.87
C GLN A 133 6.05 0.55 -17.40
N GLU A 134 5.75 1.75 -16.91
CA GLU A 134 4.57 2.50 -17.35
C GLU A 134 4.81 3.36 -18.60
N VAL A 135 6.06 3.65 -18.96
CA VAL A 135 6.40 4.53 -20.10
C VAL A 135 7.50 3.92 -20.98
N VAL A 136 7.13 3.49 -22.18
CA VAL A 136 8.06 2.98 -23.19
C VAL A 136 8.99 4.12 -23.66
N ASN A 137 10.32 3.86 -23.70
CA ASN A 137 11.37 4.71 -24.29
C ASN A 137 11.88 5.95 -23.51
N LYS A 138 12.31 5.84 -22.24
CA LYS A 138 13.09 6.94 -21.62
C LYS A 138 14.24 6.43 -20.72
N ASN A 139 15.27 5.83 -21.30
CA ASN A 139 16.46 5.39 -20.53
C ASN A 139 17.17 6.54 -19.80
N LEU A 140 17.25 7.73 -20.42
CA LEU A 140 17.86 8.90 -19.78
C LEU A 140 17.06 9.38 -18.55
N SER A 141 15.72 9.38 -18.63
CA SER A 141 14.88 9.75 -17.47
C SER A 141 15.00 8.76 -16.32
N LEU A 142 15.23 7.48 -16.60
CA LEU A 142 15.50 6.45 -15.59
C LEU A 142 16.83 6.74 -14.87
N LEU A 143 17.90 7.06 -15.60
CA LEU A 143 19.20 7.38 -15.01
C LEU A 143 19.12 8.61 -14.10
N ILE A 144 18.44 9.68 -14.54
CA ILE A 144 18.24 10.89 -13.72
C ILE A 144 17.43 10.56 -12.46
N LYS A 145 16.32 9.83 -12.59
CA LYS A 145 15.49 9.46 -11.44
C LYS A 145 16.25 8.58 -10.44
N HIS A 146 16.94 7.57 -10.94
CA HIS A 146 17.67 6.61 -10.10
C HIS A 146 18.92 7.24 -9.47
N TRP A 147 19.85 7.74 -10.28
CA TRP A 147 21.15 8.21 -9.80
C TRP A 147 21.11 9.60 -9.17
N LEU A 148 20.40 10.55 -9.79
CA LEU A 148 20.42 11.92 -9.30
C LEU A 148 19.44 12.14 -8.13
N ILE A 149 18.26 11.55 -8.17
CA ILE A 149 17.22 11.81 -7.17
C ILE A 149 17.22 10.74 -6.08
N GLU A 150 16.96 9.47 -6.42
CA GLU A 150 16.81 8.42 -5.42
C GLU A 150 18.13 8.13 -4.70
N GLN A 151 19.23 7.90 -5.42
CA GLN A 151 20.51 7.57 -4.81
C GLN A 151 21.03 8.70 -3.90
N ASN A 152 20.92 9.98 -4.32
CA ASN A 152 21.33 11.09 -3.45
C ASN A 152 20.42 11.22 -2.22
N THR A 153 19.11 10.98 -2.37
CA THR A 153 18.20 10.99 -1.23
C THR A 153 18.56 9.89 -0.24
N TYR A 154 18.78 8.66 -0.74
CA TYR A 154 19.08 7.53 0.13
C TYR A 154 20.46 7.64 0.80
N ASN A 155 21.47 8.22 0.14
CA ASN A 155 22.78 8.48 0.73
C ASN A 155 22.72 9.45 1.93
N ARG A 156 21.66 10.27 2.03
CA ARG A 156 21.44 11.21 3.15
C ARG A 156 20.70 10.59 4.32
N CYS A 157 20.20 9.37 4.18
CA CYS A 157 19.39 8.73 5.20
C CYS A 157 20.24 7.84 6.12
N ASP A 158 19.95 7.91 7.40
CA ASP A 158 20.62 7.10 8.42
C ASP A 158 20.01 5.69 8.49
N ARG A 159 18.69 5.60 8.30
CA ARG A 159 17.90 4.36 8.42
C ARG A 159 16.85 4.28 7.33
N PHE A 160 16.40 3.04 7.10
CA PHE A 160 15.33 2.75 6.16
C PHE A 160 14.27 1.85 6.82
N ILE A 161 13.02 2.12 6.50
CA ILE A 161 11.90 1.21 6.76
C ILE A 161 11.42 0.70 5.42
N VAL A 162 11.29 -0.62 5.31
CA VAL A 162 10.73 -1.32 4.15
C VAL A 162 9.58 -2.19 4.60
N LEU A 163 8.55 -2.34 3.76
CA LEU A 163 7.35 -3.07 4.13
C LEU A 163 7.50 -4.60 4.00
N SER A 164 8.58 -5.07 3.35
CA SER A 164 8.87 -6.50 3.14
C SER A 164 10.36 -6.75 2.97
N LYS A 165 10.80 -7.98 3.18
CA LYS A 165 12.17 -8.43 2.88
C LYS A 165 12.47 -8.31 1.39
N ALA A 166 11.47 -8.58 0.54
CA ALA A 166 11.59 -8.44 -0.91
C ALA A 166 11.96 -6.99 -1.30
N PHE A 167 11.32 -5.98 -0.70
CA PHE A 167 11.67 -4.57 -0.95
C PHE A 167 12.97 -4.17 -0.27
N GLY A 168 13.31 -4.74 0.88
CA GLY A 168 14.64 -4.60 1.49
C GLY A 168 15.75 -5.11 0.56
N LYS A 169 15.53 -6.24 -0.10
CA LYS A 169 16.46 -6.78 -1.09
C LYS A 169 16.62 -5.85 -2.30
N ILE A 170 15.55 -5.26 -2.81
CA ILE A 170 15.62 -4.27 -3.89
C ILE A 170 16.45 -3.05 -3.45
N LEU A 171 16.21 -2.55 -2.26
CA LEU A 171 16.95 -1.40 -1.71
C LEU A 171 18.43 -1.72 -1.53
N HIS A 172 18.75 -2.92 -1.04
CA HIS A 172 20.12 -3.40 -0.90
C HIS A 172 20.80 -3.58 -2.26
N ASP A 173 20.20 -4.35 -3.17
CA ASP A 173 20.84 -4.76 -4.44
C ASP A 173 20.94 -3.61 -5.46
N LYS A 174 19.92 -2.75 -5.54
CA LYS A 174 19.84 -1.69 -6.57
C LYS A 174 20.42 -0.36 -6.11
N TYR A 175 20.33 -0.06 -4.81
CA TYR A 175 20.75 1.23 -4.25
C TYR A 175 21.94 1.10 -3.28
N GLN A 176 22.48 -0.12 -3.11
CA GLN A 176 23.67 -0.41 -2.27
C GLN A 176 23.48 0.00 -0.80
N VAL A 177 22.26 0.04 -0.30
CA VAL A 177 21.99 0.30 1.10
C VAL A 177 22.35 -0.95 1.92
N PRO A 178 23.21 -0.84 2.94
CA PRO A 178 23.57 -2.00 3.77
C PRO A 178 22.39 -2.48 4.62
N TRP A 179 22.26 -3.79 4.78
CA TRP A 179 21.18 -4.40 5.58
C TRP A 179 21.11 -3.90 7.02
N SER A 180 22.26 -3.49 7.59
CA SER A 180 22.32 -2.90 8.94
C SER A 180 21.53 -1.59 9.11
N LYS A 181 21.19 -0.92 7.99
CA LYS A 181 20.36 0.28 7.97
C LYS A 181 18.89 -0.01 7.62
N ILE A 182 18.55 -1.23 7.22
CA ILE A 182 17.23 -1.61 6.73
C ILE A 182 16.44 -2.28 7.85
N ASN A 183 15.28 -1.73 8.16
CA ASN A 183 14.31 -2.26 9.11
C ASN A 183 13.09 -2.74 8.34
N VAL A 184 12.77 -4.02 8.44
CA VAL A 184 11.57 -4.59 7.82
C VAL A 184 10.42 -4.44 8.81
N ILE A 185 9.49 -3.56 8.50
CA ILE A 185 8.27 -3.31 9.29
C ILE A 185 7.09 -3.34 8.32
N PRO A 186 6.15 -4.28 8.46
CA PRO A 186 5.04 -4.43 7.52
C PRO A 186 4.10 -3.21 7.55
N GLY A 187 3.22 -3.12 6.56
CA GLY A 187 2.11 -2.18 6.57
C GLY A 187 1.04 -2.59 7.59
N GLY A 188 0.35 -1.61 8.15
CA GLY A 188 -0.75 -1.86 9.08
C GLY A 188 -2.12 -1.78 8.43
N VAL A 189 -3.13 -2.24 9.18
CA VAL A 189 -4.55 -2.08 8.85
C VAL A 189 -5.29 -1.48 10.05
N ASP A 190 -6.22 -0.56 9.79
CA ASP A 190 -7.14 -0.09 10.85
C ASP A 190 -8.21 -1.15 11.10
N ILE A 191 -8.01 -1.92 12.15
CA ILE A 191 -8.88 -3.04 12.54
C ILE A 191 -10.28 -2.61 13.00
N ASN A 192 -10.48 -1.33 13.31
CA ASN A 192 -11.80 -0.80 13.66
C ASN A 192 -12.58 -0.36 12.43
N TRP A 193 -11.88 0.07 11.38
CA TRP A 193 -12.48 0.41 10.10
C TRP A 193 -12.73 -0.84 9.24
N PHE A 194 -11.71 -1.68 9.08
CA PHE A 194 -11.80 -2.96 8.39
C PHE A 194 -12.19 -4.07 9.37
N GLN A 195 -13.48 -4.34 9.50
CA GLN A 195 -14.02 -5.35 10.41
C GLN A 195 -15.20 -6.11 9.80
N PRO A 196 -15.39 -7.41 10.16
CA PRO A 196 -16.46 -8.25 9.63
C PRO A 196 -17.76 -8.02 10.40
N ASN A 197 -18.45 -6.94 10.12
CA ASN A 197 -19.72 -6.56 10.78
C ASN A 197 -20.97 -6.89 9.98
N LEU A 198 -20.82 -7.47 8.78
CA LEU A 198 -21.89 -7.91 7.89
C LEU A 198 -21.65 -9.36 7.46
N SER A 199 -22.73 -10.09 7.24
CA SER A 199 -22.66 -11.34 6.47
C SER A 199 -22.39 -11.02 4.99
N PRO A 200 -21.86 -11.97 4.18
CA PRO A 200 -21.66 -11.76 2.76
C PRO A 200 -22.94 -11.36 2.02
N GLN A 201 -24.06 -11.94 2.40
CA GLN A 201 -25.36 -11.65 1.79
C GLN A 201 -25.83 -10.22 2.09
N GLU A 202 -25.69 -9.77 3.33
CA GLU A 202 -25.99 -8.38 3.72
C GLU A 202 -25.08 -7.39 3.01
N ALA A 203 -23.80 -7.72 2.88
CA ALA A 203 -22.83 -6.89 2.18
C ALA A 203 -23.14 -6.80 0.68
N CYS A 204 -23.46 -7.91 0.02
CA CYS A 204 -23.93 -7.92 -1.36
C CYS A 204 -25.20 -7.08 -1.54
N ALA A 205 -26.18 -7.23 -0.66
CA ALA A 205 -27.43 -6.47 -0.72
C ALA A 205 -27.18 -4.95 -0.61
N LYS A 206 -26.28 -4.52 0.30
CA LYS A 206 -25.91 -3.10 0.45
C LYS A 206 -25.20 -2.53 -0.79
N LEU A 207 -24.45 -3.34 -1.52
CA LEU A 207 -23.72 -2.91 -2.72
C LEU A 207 -24.52 -3.11 -4.01
N GLY A 208 -25.70 -3.75 -3.94
CA GLY A 208 -26.47 -4.14 -5.11
C GLY A 208 -25.77 -5.21 -5.96
N TRP A 209 -24.96 -6.07 -5.33
CA TRP A 209 -24.26 -7.16 -5.98
C TRP A 209 -25.10 -8.45 -6.01
N PRO A 210 -24.85 -9.36 -6.97
CA PRO A 210 -25.65 -10.59 -7.10
C PRO A 210 -25.43 -11.52 -5.90
N ILE A 211 -26.51 -11.86 -5.19
CA ILE A 211 -26.45 -12.68 -3.96
C ILE A 211 -26.21 -14.17 -4.28
N ASN A 212 -26.62 -14.62 -5.47
CA ASN A 212 -26.54 -16.02 -5.89
C ASN A 212 -25.32 -16.32 -6.76
N ARG A 213 -24.27 -15.51 -6.64
CA ARG A 213 -23.02 -15.69 -7.38
C ARG A 213 -21.83 -15.84 -6.45
N ARG A 214 -20.79 -16.51 -6.92
CA ARG A 214 -19.50 -16.61 -6.23
C ARG A 214 -18.69 -15.34 -6.46
N ILE A 215 -18.66 -14.47 -5.48
CA ILE A 215 -18.09 -13.13 -5.62
C ILE A 215 -16.58 -13.19 -5.39
N ILE A 216 -15.82 -12.78 -6.40
CA ILE A 216 -14.39 -12.48 -6.31
C ILE A 216 -14.22 -10.97 -6.35
N PHE A 217 -13.36 -10.44 -5.51
CA PHE A 217 -13.11 -9.01 -5.46
C PHE A 217 -11.63 -8.67 -5.68
N THR A 218 -11.37 -7.58 -6.38
CA THR A 218 -10.03 -6.99 -6.46
C THR A 218 -10.13 -5.48 -6.41
N SER A 219 -9.28 -4.83 -5.60
CA SER A 219 -9.16 -3.37 -5.50
C SER A 219 -7.76 -2.96 -5.92
N ARG A 220 -7.63 -2.42 -7.14
CA ARG A 220 -6.33 -2.16 -7.77
C ARG A 220 -6.34 -0.90 -8.65
N ARG A 221 -5.20 -0.22 -8.71
CA ARG A 221 -4.96 0.72 -9.81
C ARG A 221 -4.89 -0.05 -11.13
N LEU A 222 -5.63 0.39 -12.16
CA LEU A 222 -5.71 -0.32 -13.44
C LEU A 222 -4.53 0.06 -14.34
N VAL A 223 -3.38 -0.61 -14.11
CA VAL A 223 -2.12 -0.48 -14.84
C VAL A 223 -1.55 -1.88 -15.09
N HIS A 224 -0.68 -2.05 -16.09
CA HIS A 224 -0.19 -3.37 -16.50
C HIS A 224 0.42 -4.21 -15.37
N ARG A 225 1.24 -3.59 -14.50
CA ARG A 225 1.92 -4.31 -13.41
C ARG A 225 0.98 -4.91 -12.37
N THR A 226 -0.28 -4.49 -12.30
CA THR A 226 -1.27 -5.01 -11.33
C THR A 226 -1.96 -6.29 -11.80
N GLY A 227 -1.80 -6.70 -13.06
CA GLY A 227 -2.16 -8.01 -13.58
C GLY A 227 -3.66 -8.28 -13.73
N VAL A 228 -4.50 -7.24 -13.81
CA VAL A 228 -5.96 -7.42 -14.00
C VAL A 228 -6.26 -8.08 -15.35
N ASP A 229 -5.44 -7.84 -16.37
CA ASP A 229 -5.50 -8.50 -17.68
C ASP A 229 -5.30 -10.03 -17.57
N LYS A 230 -4.38 -10.48 -16.70
CA LYS A 230 -4.15 -11.90 -16.40
C LYS A 230 -5.31 -12.50 -15.61
N LEU A 231 -5.88 -11.73 -14.69
CA LEU A 231 -7.06 -12.15 -13.94
C LEU A 231 -8.28 -12.36 -14.85
N LEU A 232 -8.50 -11.49 -15.83
CA LEU A 232 -9.58 -11.68 -16.82
C LEU A 232 -9.37 -12.96 -17.65
N GLN A 233 -8.13 -13.23 -18.10
CA GLN A 233 -7.80 -14.48 -18.79
C GLN A 233 -8.05 -15.70 -17.89
N ALA A 234 -7.62 -15.65 -16.63
CA ALA A 234 -7.87 -16.70 -15.65
C ALA A 234 -9.37 -16.95 -15.43
N LEU A 235 -10.17 -15.89 -15.32
CA LEU A 235 -11.60 -15.98 -15.18
C LEU A 235 -12.26 -16.67 -16.38
N ALA A 236 -11.82 -16.36 -17.61
CA ALA A 236 -12.31 -17.01 -18.83
C ALA A 236 -12.00 -18.53 -18.86
N ILE A 237 -10.85 -18.93 -18.30
CA ILE A 237 -10.46 -20.36 -18.19
C ILE A 237 -11.39 -21.12 -17.22
N ILE A 238 -11.75 -20.52 -16.08
CA ILE A 238 -12.57 -21.21 -15.06
C ILE A 238 -14.08 -21.10 -15.30
N LYS A 239 -14.54 -20.08 -16.01
CA LYS A 239 -15.99 -19.84 -16.27
C LYS A 239 -16.77 -21.06 -16.77
N PRO A 240 -16.25 -21.93 -17.68
CA PRO A 240 -16.98 -23.10 -18.11
C PRO A 240 -17.27 -24.14 -17.00
N ARG A 241 -16.44 -24.16 -15.94
CA ARG A 241 -16.58 -25.05 -14.78
C ARG A 241 -17.26 -24.39 -13.59
N ILE A 242 -17.16 -23.06 -13.47
CA ILE A 242 -17.78 -22.26 -12.41
C ILE A 242 -18.54 -21.10 -13.08
N PRO A 243 -19.71 -21.37 -13.71
CA PRO A 243 -20.42 -20.37 -14.51
C PRO A 243 -21.04 -19.23 -13.66
N ASP A 244 -21.24 -19.46 -12.38
CA ASP A 244 -21.75 -18.51 -11.40
C ASP A 244 -20.67 -17.61 -10.80
N VAL A 245 -19.39 -17.73 -11.21
CA VAL A 245 -18.33 -16.82 -10.78
C VAL A 245 -18.60 -15.38 -11.23
N TRP A 246 -18.36 -14.43 -10.34
CA TRP A 246 -18.54 -13.01 -10.62
C TRP A 246 -17.42 -12.18 -10.00
N LEU A 247 -16.74 -11.41 -10.84
CA LEU A 247 -15.58 -10.59 -10.47
C LEU A 247 -15.94 -9.11 -10.38
N ALA A 248 -15.81 -8.53 -9.20
CA ALA A 248 -15.90 -7.10 -8.97
C ALA A 248 -14.50 -6.47 -8.98
N ILE A 249 -14.28 -5.48 -9.86
CA ILE A 249 -13.01 -4.78 -10.03
C ILE A 249 -13.16 -3.34 -9.60
N ALA A 250 -12.61 -2.96 -8.45
CA ALA A 250 -12.54 -1.59 -7.98
C ALA A 250 -11.20 -0.96 -8.38
N GLY A 251 -11.25 0.28 -8.83
CA GLY A 251 -10.09 1.08 -9.18
C GLY A 251 -10.21 1.75 -10.54
N ARG A 252 -9.23 2.64 -10.81
CA ARG A 252 -9.10 3.39 -12.07
C ARG A 252 -7.67 3.30 -12.58
N GLY A 253 -7.46 3.53 -13.87
CA GLY A 253 -6.14 3.58 -14.49
C GLY A 253 -6.21 3.71 -16.00
N HIS A 254 -5.06 3.95 -16.61
CA HIS A 254 -4.97 4.26 -18.04
C HIS A 254 -5.29 3.07 -18.95
N ILE A 255 -5.24 1.82 -18.44
CA ILE A 255 -5.60 0.62 -19.23
C ILE A 255 -7.06 0.18 -19.03
N GLN A 256 -7.89 0.95 -18.32
CA GLN A 256 -9.27 0.55 -18.01
C GLN A 256 -10.09 0.20 -19.26
N ALA A 257 -10.02 1.03 -20.31
CA ALA A 257 -10.74 0.78 -21.55
C ALA A 257 -10.28 -0.52 -22.24
N ALA A 258 -8.97 -0.78 -22.25
CA ALA A 258 -8.42 -2.01 -22.82
C ALA A 258 -8.86 -3.26 -22.02
N LEU A 259 -8.93 -3.17 -20.69
CA LEU A 259 -9.43 -4.25 -19.84
C LEU A 259 -10.92 -4.53 -20.05
N GLN A 260 -11.74 -3.50 -20.24
CA GLN A 260 -13.15 -3.65 -20.55
C GLN A 260 -13.36 -4.33 -21.93
N GLN A 261 -12.59 -3.89 -22.94
CA GLN A 261 -12.61 -4.54 -24.25
C GLN A 261 -12.19 -6.01 -24.14
N GLN A 262 -11.10 -6.31 -23.43
CA GLN A 262 -10.63 -7.70 -23.20
C GLN A 262 -11.71 -8.54 -22.52
N ALA A 263 -12.43 -8.02 -21.53
CA ALA A 263 -13.51 -8.74 -20.86
C ALA A 263 -14.62 -9.14 -21.86
N THR A 264 -15.01 -8.22 -22.75
CA THR A 264 -15.99 -8.51 -23.82
C THR A 264 -15.47 -9.55 -24.83
N GLU A 265 -14.22 -9.40 -25.30
CA GLU A 265 -13.59 -10.36 -26.21
C GLU A 265 -13.49 -11.77 -25.62
N LEU A 266 -13.34 -11.88 -24.29
CA LEU A 266 -13.34 -13.16 -23.55
C LEU A 266 -14.76 -13.64 -23.17
N GLY A 267 -15.81 -12.92 -23.57
CA GLY A 267 -17.20 -13.27 -23.28
C GLY A 267 -17.54 -13.20 -21.79
N LEU A 268 -16.98 -12.23 -21.05
CA LEU A 268 -17.13 -12.10 -19.59
C LEU A 268 -18.11 -11.00 -19.17
N ASP A 269 -18.92 -10.45 -20.08
CA ASP A 269 -19.78 -9.29 -19.81
C ASP A 269 -20.73 -9.50 -18.61
N ASP A 270 -21.26 -10.73 -18.44
CA ASP A 270 -22.12 -11.11 -17.32
C ASP A 270 -21.36 -11.52 -16.04
N ASN A 271 -20.03 -11.71 -16.14
CA ASN A 271 -19.21 -12.22 -15.07
C ASN A 271 -18.26 -11.17 -14.46
N VAL A 272 -18.13 -9.99 -15.07
CA VAL A 272 -17.20 -8.95 -14.63
C VAL A 272 -17.92 -7.63 -14.47
N LYS A 273 -17.66 -6.96 -13.35
CA LYS A 273 -18.13 -5.60 -13.11
C LYS A 273 -16.97 -4.67 -12.78
N PHE A 274 -16.73 -3.69 -13.65
CA PHE A 274 -15.82 -2.58 -13.36
C PHE A 274 -16.55 -1.52 -12.55
N LEU A 275 -16.14 -1.34 -11.28
CA LEU A 275 -16.79 -0.43 -10.33
C LEU A 275 -16.26 1.01 -10.43
N GLY A 276 -15.09 1.18 -11.09
CA GLY A 276 -14.39 2.46 -11.05
C GLY A 276 -13.82 2.75 -9.65
N PHE A 277 -13.82 4.00 -9.25
CA PHE A 277 -13.43 4.39 -7.89
C PHE A 277 -14.51 3.94 -6.89
N LEU A 278 -14.12 3.12 -5.94
CA LEU A 278 -14.96 2.72 -4.84
C LEU A 278 -14.70 3.64 -3.64
N PRO A 279 -15.72 4.33 -3.10
CA PRO A 279 -15.57 5.13 -1.89
C PRO A 279 -15.02 4.33 -0.72
N ASP A 280 -14.26 4.98 0.15
CA ASP A 280 -13.57 4.31 1.25
C ASP A 280 -14.54 3.59 2.21
N GLU A 281 -15.74 4.17 2.41
CA GLU A 281 -16.80 3.61 3.25
C GLU A 281 -17.39 2.31 2.67
N GLN A 282 -17.28 2.11 1.36
CA GLN A 282 -17.76 0.90 0.69
C GLN A 282 -16.70 -0.19 0.61
N LEU A 283 -15.42 0.15 0.78
CA LEU A 283 -14.34 -0.80 0.63
C LEU A 283 -14.39 -1.96 1.65
N PRO A 284 -14.62 -1.74 2.97
CA PRO A 284 -14.83 -2.83 3.91
C PRO A 284 -16.05 -3.70 3.57
N ILE A 285 -17.12 -3.11 3.04
CA ILE A 285 -18.32 -3.84 2.65
C ILE A 285 -18.02 -4.73 1.43
N ALA A 286 -17.22 -4.24 0.47
CA ALA A 286 -16.82 -4.99 -0.71
C ALA A 286 -15.96 -6.23 -0.34
N TYR A 287 -15.04 -6.08 0.60
CA TYR A 287 -14.30 -7.24 1.13
C TYR A 287 -15.24 -8.26 1.77
N GLN A 288 -16.18 -7.81 2.62
CA GLN A 288 -17.12 -8.72 3.30
C GLN A 288 -18.07 -9.44 2.33
N ALA A 289 -18.45 -8.78 1.22
CA ALA A 289 -19.29 -9.37 0.18
C ALA A 289 -18.59 -10.49 -0.61
N ALA A 290 -17.27 -10.44 -0.67
CA ALA A 290 -16.49 -11.41 -1.45
C ALA A 290 -16.31 -12.75 -0.73
N GLU A 291 -16.33 -13.82 -1.49
CA GLU A 291 -15.88 -15.15 -1.07
C GLU A 291 -14.35 -15.20 -1.00
N LEU A 292 -13.69 -14.51 -1.95
CA LEU A 292 -12.25 -14.44 -2.07
C LEU A 292 -11.83 -13.07 -2.64
N THR A 293 -10.81 -12.47 -2.08
CA THR A 293 -10.11 -11.33 -2.71
C THR A 293 -8.92 -11.86 -3.51
N ILE A 294 -8.58 -11.22 -4.64
CA ILE A 294 -7.44 -11.62 -5.45
C ILE A 294 -6.49 -10.47 -5.75
N MET A 295 -5.19 -10.75 -5.65
CA MET A 295 -4.08 -9.84 -5.92
C MET A 295 -3.19 -10.41 -7.02
N PRO A 296 -3.49 -10.16 -8.31
CA PRO A 296 -2.82 -10.80 -9.45
C PRO A 296 -1.58 -10.03 -9.93
N SER A 297 -0.88 -9.32 -9.06
CA SER A 297 0.26 -8.46 -9.40
C SER A 297 1.31 -9.19 -10.23
N GLN A 298 1.87 -8.50 -11.24
CA GLN A 298 2.92 -9.02 -12.11
C GLN A 298 4.32 -8.59 -11.67
N SER A 299 4.43 -7.45 -10.98
CA SER A 299 5.71 -6.91 -10.52
C SER A 299 5.54 -5.79 -9.50
N PHE A 300 6.62 -5.48 -8.76
CA PHE A 300 6.74 -4.33 -7.85
C PHE A 300 5.56 -4.15 -6.87
N GLU A 301 5.24 -5.19 -6.13
CA GLU A 301 4.31 -5.07 -5.01
C GLU A 301 5.09 -5.01 -3.69
N GLY A 302 5.02 -3.85 -3.01
CA GLY A 302 5.82 -3.61 -1.81
C GLY A 302 5.38 -4.46 -0.62
N PHE A 303 4.07 -4.57 -0.45
CA PHE A 303 3.48 -5.30 0.66
C PHE A 303 2.13 -5.90 0.27
N GLY A 304 1.19 -5.06 -0.17
CA GLY A 304 -0.19 -5.45 -0.46
C GLY A 304 -1.13 -5.11 0.69
N LEU A 305 -1.32 -3.81 0.98
CA LEU A 305 -2.28 -3.36 2.01
C LEU A 305 -3.68 -3.97 1.81
N VAL A 306 -4.09 -4.15 0.55
CA VAL A 306 -5.34 -4.84 0.18
C VAL A 306 -5.45 -6.24 0.81
N ILE A 307 -4.35 -6.98 0.96
CA ILE A 307 -4.35 -8.31 1.59
C ILE A 307 -4.76 -8.18 3.06
N VAL A 308 -4.09 -7.33 3.82
CA VAL A 308 -4.36 -7.19 5.26
C VAL A 308 -5.71 -6.51 5.53
N GLU A 309 -6.17 -5.61 4.65
CA GLU A 309 -7.53 -5.04 4.69
C GLU A 309 -8.60 -6.13 4.49
N SER A 310 -8.42 -6.99 3.48
CA SER A 310 -9.31 -8.10 3.20
C SER A 310 -9.35 -9.11 4.37
N LEU A 311 -8.18 -9.53 4.85
CA LEU A 311 -8.07 -10.44 6.00
C LEU A 311 -8.71 -9.84 7.26
N ALA A 312 -8.53 -8.53 7.48
CA ALA A 312 -9.17 -7.82 8.61
C ALA A 312 -10.70 -7.83 8.51
N CYS A 313 -11.25 -7.78 7.29
CA CYS A 313 -12.69 -7.97 7.03
C CYS A 313 -13.14 -9.43 7.05
N GLY A 314 -12.25 -10.38 7.36
CA GLY A 314 -12.54 -11.80 7.42
C GLY A 314 -12.58 -12.48 6.06
N THR A 315 -12.05 -11.88 5.00
CA THR A 315 -12.09 -12.45 3.66
C THR A 315 -10.72 -12.97 3.26
N PRO A 316 -10.59 -14.27 2.90
CA PRO A 316 -9.32 -14.84 2.47
C PRO A 316 -8.83 -14.20 1.16
N VAL A 317 -7.52 -14.26 0.93
CA VAL A 317 -6.88 -13.60 -0.22
C VAL A 317 -6.02 -14.59 -0.98
N LEU A 318 -6.20 -14.63 -2.29
CA LEU A 318 -5.30 -15.31 -3.22
C LEU A 318 -4.35 -14.26 -3.83
N CYS A 319 -3.05 -14.57 -3.88
CA CYS A 319 -2.08 -13.67 -4.50
C CYS A 319 -1.08 -14.39 -5.41
N THR A 320 -0.50 -13.64 -6.34
CA THR A 320 0.67 -14.09 -7.10
C THR A 320 1.95 -13.98 -6.26
N PRO A 321 3.04 -14.74 -6.59
CA PRO A 321 4.28 -14.78 -5.80
C PRO A 321 5.15 -13.54 -6.06
N VAL A 322 4.59 -12.32 -5.94
CA VAL A 322 5.25 -11.07 -6.29
C VAL A 322 5.50 -10.20 -5.08
N GLY A 323 6.74 -9.71 -4.94
CA GLY A 323 7.12 -8.74 -3.93
C GLY A 323 6.91 -9.21 -2.51
N GLY A 324 6.30 -8.37 -1.68
CA GLY A 324 6.00 -8.67 -0.27
C GLY A 324 4.72 -9.47 -0.02
N MET A 325 3.89 -9.72 -1.03
CA MET A 325 2.62 -10.42 -0.84
C MET A 325 2.78 -11.85 -0.29
N PRO A 326 3.71 -12.68 -0.80
CA PRO A 326 3.95 -14.00 -0.24
C PRO A 326 4.39 -13.96 1.24
N GLU A 327 5.07 -12.92 1.66
CA GLU A 327 5.53 -12.78 3.06
C GLU A 327 4.36 -12.66 4.05
N ILE A 328 3.19 -12.17 3.58
CA ILE A 328 1.98 -12.10 4.40
C ILE A 328 1.31 -13.48 4.50
N LEU A 329 1.26 -14.23 3.41
CA LEU A 329 0.44 -15.45 3.32
C LEU A 329 1.22 -16.73 3.59
N SER A 330 2.54 -16.75 3.44
CA SER A 330 3.35 -17.99 3.51
C SER A 330 3.26 -18.71 4.87
N GLU A 331 3.09 -17.98 5.96
CA GLU A 331 2.93 -18.55 7.31
C GLU A 331 1.47 -18.80 7.70
N PHE A 332 0.53 -18.20 6.97
CA PHE A 332 -0.89 -18.25 7.29
C PHE A 332 -1.69 -19.16 6.35
N SER A 333 -1.54 -18.99 5.06
CA SER A 333 -2.29 -19.73 4.04
C SER A 333 -1.48 -19.86 2.74
N PRO A 334 -0.39 -20.67 2.74
CA PRO A 334 0.51 -20.81 1.59
C PRO A 334 -0.19 -21.37 0.35
N ASP A 335 -1.25 -22.14 0.54
CA ASP A 335 -2.07 -22.69 -0.57
C ASP A 335 -2.77 -21.62 -1.40
N LEU A 336 -2.94 -20.41 -0.88
CA LEU A 336 -3.51 -19.25 -1.57
C LEU A 336 -2.45 -18.38 -2.29
N ILE A 337 -1.23 -18.88 -2.45
CA ILE A 337 -0.20 -18.26 -3.29
C ILE A 337 -0.11 -19.05 -4.60
N THR A 338 -0.20 -18.37 -5.76
CA THR A 338 -0.05 -19.04 -7.07
C THR A 338 1.40 -19.44 -7.32
N THR A 339 1.61 -20.38 -8.24
CA THR A 339 2.95 -20.88 -8.61
C THR A 339 3.73 -19.82 -9.41
N SER A 340 3.00 -19.09 -10.27
CA SER A 340 3.55 -18.00 -11.08
C SER A 340 2.55 -16.85 -11.23
N THR A 341 2.87 -15.90 -12.09
CA THR A 341 1.98 -14.79 -12.44
C THR A 341 1.16 -15.07 -13.71
N ASP A 342 1.24 -16.25 -14.28
CA ASP A 342 0.54 -16.61 -15.50
C ASP A 342 -0.96 -16.82 -15.25
N ALA A 343 -1.75 -16.52 -16.27
CA ALA A 343 -3.20 -16.67 -16.17
C ALA A 343 -3.66 -18.10 -15.92
N SER A 344 -2.93 -19.12 -16.41
CA SER A 344 -3.19 -20.54 -16.14
C SER A 344 -3.03 -20.90 -14.66
N ASP A 345 -1.96 -20.42 -14.03
CA ASP A 345 -1.67 -20.70 -12.62
C ASP A 345 -2.63 -19.97 -11.69
N ILE A 346 -2.99 -18.73 -12.07
CA ILE A 346 -4.04 -17.97 -11.38
C ILE A 346 -5.38 -18.72 -11.49
N ALA A 347 -5.72 -19.21 -12.70
CA ALA A 347 -6.96 -19.96 -12.94
C ALA A 347 -7.02 -21.25 -12.13
N GLU A 348 -5.95 -22.06 -12.18
CA GLU A 348 -5.85 -23.31 -11.44
C GLU A 348 -6.06 -23.10 -9.94
N LYS A 349 -5.32 -22.16 -9.36
CA LYS A 349 -5.38 -21.88 -7.94
C LYS A 349 -6.74 -21.31 -7.52
N LEU A 350 -7.31 -20.42 -8.34
CA LEU A 350 -8.63 -19.84 -8.13
C LEU A 350 -9.74 -20.91 -8.19
N GLU A 351 -9.67 -21.83 -9.16
CA GLU A 351 -10.60 -22.94 -9.28
C GLU A 351 -10.50 -23.87 -8.07
N GLN A 352 -9.27 -24.27 -7.68
CA GLN A 352 -9.05 -25.11 -6.50
C GLN A 352 -9.63 -24.48 -5.24
N ALA A 353 -9.44 -23.17 -5.05
CA ALA A 353 -9.99 -22.43 -3.94
C ALA A 353 -11.51 -22.40 -3.96
N LEU A 354 -12.12 -22.05 -5.10
CA LEU A 354 -13.57 -21.95 -5.22
C LEU A 354 -14.28 -23.31 -5.12
N LEU A 355 -13.65 -24.40 -5.55
CA LEU A 355 -14.23 -25.75 -5.45
C LEU A 355 -13.94 -26.43 -4.09
N GLY A 356 -13.19 -25.79 -3.20
CA GLY A 356 -12.82 -26.35 -1.90
C GLY A 356 -11.78 -27.47 -1.97
N ASN A 357 -10.99 -27.53 -3.05
CA ASN A 357 -9.95 -28.53 -3.27
C ASN A 357 -8.63 -28.20 -2.55
N ILE A 358 -8.51 -27.01 -1.98
CA ILE A 358 -7.39 -26.58 -1.12
C ILE A 358 -7.95 -25.98 0.19
N PRO A 359 -7.16 -26.01 1.27
CA PRO A 359 -7.55 -25.37 2.53
C PRO A 359 -7.72 -23.86 2.36
N ILE A 360 -8.85 -23.35 2.83
CA ILE A 360 -9.11 -21.91 2.89
C ILE A 360 -9.35 -21.56 4.35
N PRO A 361 -8.64 -20.54 4.91
CA PRO A 361 -8.85 -20.12 6.29
C PRO A 361 -10.28 -19.60 6.47
N SER A 362 -10.82 -19.85 7.65
CA SER A 362 -12.13 -19.32 8.01
C SER A 362 -12.10 -17.79 8.11
N ARG A 363 -13.26 -17.14 8.03
CA ARG A 363 -13.36 -15.68 8.20
C ARG A 363 -12.83 -15.21 9.56
N SER A 364 -13.03 -16.01 10.62
CA SER A 364 -12.49 -15.74 11.94
C SER A 364 -10.97 -15.82 11.99
N ASP A 365 -10.38 -16.84 11.32
CA ASP A 365 -8.93 -17.02 11.27
C ASP A 365 -8.25 -15.86 10.49
N CYS A 366 -8.84 -15.45 9.36
CA CYS A 366 -8.40 -14.28 8.59
C CYS A 366 -8.38 -13.03 9.48
N ARG A 367 -9.47 -12.76 10.18
CA ARG A 367 -9.58 -11.63 11.10
C ARG A 367 -8.56 -11.69 12.23
N GLN A 368 -8.43 -12.85 12.88
CA GLN A 368 -7.49 -13.04 13.97
C GLN A 368 -6.05 -12.80 13.50
N TYR A 369 -5.68 -13.36 12.38
CA TYR A 369 -4.34 -13.17 11.80
C TYR A 369 -4.03 -11.70 11.52
N ALA A 370 -4.93 -10.99 10.84
CA ALA A 370 -4.75 -9.58 10.55
C ALA A 370 -4.63 -8.72 11.82
N THR A 371 -5.48 -8.95 12.82
CA THR A 371 -5.46 -8.18 14.08
C THR A 371 -4.22 -8.46 14.92
N THR A 372 -3.71 -9.69 14.89
CA THR A 372 -2.53 -10.07 15.67
C THR A 372 -1.24 -9.51 15.08
N HIS A 373 -1.13 -9.47 13.74
CA HIS A 373 0.14 -9.17 13.08
C HIS A 373 0.21 -7.79 12.42
N TYR A 374 -0.95 -7.17 12.08
CA TYR A 374 -1.00 -5.99 11.23
C TYR A 374 -1.82 -4.82 11.80
N ASP A 375 -2.18 -4.85 13.09
CA ASP A 375 -2.83 -3.70 13.73
C ASP A 375 -1.91 -2.48 13.70
N TRP A 376 -2.39 -1.38 13.15
CA TRP A 376 -1.67 -0.11 13.07
C TRP A 376 -1.12 0.37 14.41
N ASN A 377 -1.76 0.07 15.54
CA ASN A 377 -1.24 0.48 16.84
C ASN A 377 0.12 -0.17 17.15
N GLN A 378 0.29 -1.44 16.78
CA GLN A 378 1.56 -2.17 16.94
C GLN A 378 2.58 -1.73 15.90
N ILE A 379 2.17 -1.59 14.64
CA ILE A 379 3.04 -1.19 13.53
C ILE A 379 3.59 0.23 13.75
N ALA A 380 2.74 1.19 14.12
CA ALA A 380 3.17 2.56 14.40
C ALA A 380 4.19 2.63 15.53
N GLN A 381 4.05 1.79 16.58
CA GLN A 381 5.03 1.73 17.66
C GLN A 381 6.39 1.20 17.17
N GLN A 382 6.41 0.20 16.29
CA GLN A 382 7.65 -0.30 15.68
C GLN A 382 8.31 0.80 14.82
N VAL A 383 7.53 1.48 13.99
CA VAL A 383 8.02 2.61 13.17
C VAL A 383 8.59 3.71 14.08
N ARG A 384 7.86 4.11 15.14
CA ARG A 384 8.31 5.10 16.11
C ARG A 384 9.66 4.77 16.73
N ASN A 385 9.84 3.51 17.11
CA ASN A 385 11.10 3.05 17.70
C ASN A 385 12.28 3.22 16.73
N VAL A 386 12.08 2.96 15.43
CA VAL A 386 13.11 3.18 14.40
C VAL A 386 13.36 4.67 14.16
N LEU A 387 12.32 5.51 14.18
CA LEU A 387 12.46 6.95 13.97
C LEU A 387 13.30 7.61 15.07
N LEU A 388 13.14 7.18 16.31
CA LEU A 388 13.74 7.79 17.50
C LEU A 388 15.01 7.08 18.01
N ALA A 389 15.38 5.95 17.42
CA ALA A 389 16.63 5.23 17.76
C ALA A 389 17.84 6.02 17.24
#